data_94bc8f2811d4858634c17d14c4962e60
#
_entry.id   94bc8f2811d4858634c17d14c4962e60
#
_cell.length_a   1.000
_cell.length_b   1.000
_cell.length_c   1.000
_cell.angle_alpha   90.00
_cell.angle_beta   90.00
_cell.angle_gamma   90.00
#
_symmetry.space_group_name_H-M   'P 1'
#
loop_
_entity.id
_entity.type
_entity.pdbx_description
1 polymer ?
#
loop_
_entity_poly.entity_id
_entity_poly.type
_entity_poly.pdbx_seq_one_letter_code
_entity_poly.pdbx_strand_id
1 'polypeptide(L)'
;GNLWLGTNVGLVKLGAQMKSNEPVVRVYTEADGLQGNFFIAQSACSREGELFFGGYKGYNSFIPEDMEDIQGDVQFAITDIKIFNRSISTLPLDVQREISSLTPAFTQKIELPYKYNNFNIEFAALTYKNPELNRYAYQLEGFDKDWIYTSAERRFAYYNNLKSGTYKFKLKVTNENGIWNGYIREMTVVVLPPFWATWWAYILYLLIVIGTVIGLYRITKNRILLR
;
A
#
# COMPACT_ATOMS: atom_id res chain seq x y z
N GLY A 1 19.46 27.27 -6.74
CA GLY A 1 18.30 27.40 -7.66
C GLY A 1 18.00 26.07 -8.35
N ASN A 2 16.86 25.96 -8.99
CA ASN A 2 16.48 24.77 -9.76
C ASN A 2 17.10 24.83 -11.16
N LEU A 3 17.41 23.67 -11.75
CA LEU A 3 17.84 23.55 -13.14
C LEU A 3 16.62 23.15 -13.99
N TRP A 4 16.43 23.84 -15.12
CA TRP A 4 15.37 23.57 -16.06
C TRP A 4 15.94 23.09 -17.39
N LEU A 5 15.40 21.99 -17.91
CA LEU A 5 15.86 21.34 -19.13
C LEU A 5 14.70 21.06 -20.07
N GLY A 6 14.76 21.57 -21.29
CA GLY A 6 13.88 21.15 -22.38
C GLY A 6 14.31 19.79 -22.92
N THR A 7 13.41 18.83 -22.98
CA THR A 7 13.68 17.47 -23.46
C THR A 7 12.68 17.04 -24.54
N ASN A 8 12.84 15.84 -25.08
CA ASN A 8 11.90 15.27 -26.04
C ASN A 8 10.66 14.61 -25.40
N VAL A 9 10.58 14.62 -24.07
CA VAL A 9 9.45 14.03 -23.32
C VAL A 9 8.75 15.06 -22.43
N GLY A 10 9.19 16.32 -22.46
CA GLY A 10 8.66 17.41 -21.64
C GLY A 10 9.72 18.36 -21.13
N LEU A 11 9.30 19.30 -20.30
CA LEU A 11 10.18 20.24 -19.60
C LEU A 11 10.52 19.68 -18.22
N VAL A 12 11.80 19.48 -17.94
CA VAL A 12 12.28 18.86 -16.71
C VAL A 12 12.80 19.92 -15.75
N LYS A 13 12.28 19.90 -14.52
CA LYS A 13 12.81 20.68 -13.37
C LYS A 13 13.60 19.75 -12.47
N LEU A 14 14.86 20.06 -12.24
CA LEU A 14 15.72 19.40 -11.26
C LEU A 14 15.85 20.30 -10.02
N GLY A 15 15.34 19.83 -8.90
CA GLY A 15 15.41 20.57 -7.63
C GLY A 15 16.81 20.58 -7.05
N ALA A 16 17.27 21.74 -6.57
CA ALA A 16 18.58 21.90 -5.91
C ALA A 16 18.63 21.31 -4.48
N GLN A 17 17.50 20.93 -3.90
CA GLN A 17 17.47 20.38 -2.54
C GLN A 17 17.65 18.87 -2.55
N MET A 18 18.88 18.45 -2.32
CA MET A 18 19.18 17.06 -1.95
C MET A 18 18.80 16.84 -0.46
N LYS A 19 17.54 16.52 -0.17
CA LYS A 19 17.14 16.00 1.16
C LYS A 19 17.34 14.49 1.29
N SER A 20 17.56 13.82 0.18
CA SER A 20 17.98 12.42 0.05
C SER A 20 18.98 12.37 -1.11
N ASN A 21 19.80 11.33 -1.18
CA ASN A 21 20.82 11.16 -2.24
C ASN A 21 20.25 11.12 -3.67
N GLU A 22 18.95 11.40 -3.86
CA GLU A 22 18.29 11.42 -5.16
C GLU A 22 17.78 12.84 -5.45
N PRO A 23 18.05 13.40 -6.65
CA PRO A 23 17.52 14.69 -7.06
C PRO A 23 16.01 14.60 -7.22
N VAL A 24 15.28 15.62 -6.77
CA VAL A 24 13.86 15.75 -7.07
C VAL A 24 13.72 16.13 -8.53
N VAL A 25 13.24 15.20 -9.33
CA VAL A 25 13.01 15.40 -10.77
C VAL A 25 11.52 15.55 -11.01
N ARG A 26 11.11 16.65 -11.65
CA ARG A 26 9.74 16.86 -12.11
C ARG A 26 9.73 17.05 -13.62
N VAL A 27 8.82 16.35 -14.29
CA VAL A 27 8.60 16.47 -15.74
C VAL A 27 7.24 17.12 -15.97
N TYR A 28 7.23 18.24 -16.65
CA TYR A 28 6.02 18.91 -17.12
C TYR A 28 5.76 18.50 -18.57
N THR A 29 4.49 18.29 -18.89
CA THR A 29 4.04 17.79 -20.18
C THR A 29 2.91 18.66 -20.75
N GLU A 30 2.40 18.31 -21.94
CA GLU A 30 1.22 18.94 -22.54
C GLU A 30 -0.01 18.87 -21.58
N ALA A 31 -0.10 17.82 -20.75
CA ALA A 31 -1.14 17.71 -19.71
C ALA A 31 -1.03 18.77 -18.60
N ASP A 32 0.16 19.35 -18.42
CA ASP A 32 0.41 20.47 -17.49
C ASP A 32 0.22 21.85 -18.13
N GLY A 33 -0.24 21.90 -19.39
CA GLY A 33 -0.51 23.14 -20.12
C GLY A 33 0.63 23.60 -21.02
N LEU A 34 1.65 22.76 -21.25
CA LEU A 34 2.69 23.09 -22.20
C LEU A 34 2.21 22.99 -23.66
N GLN A 35 2.83 23.74 -24.56
CA GLN A 35 2.54 23.71 -25.99
C GLN A 35 2.72 22.31 -26.63
N GLY A 36 3.46 21.43 -25.98
CA GLY A 36 3.78 20.08 -26.43
C GLY A 36 4.85 19.45 -25.56
N ASN A 37 5.12 18.16 -25.77
CA ASN A 37 6.11 17.41 -25.00
C ASN A 37 7.53 17.48 -25.59
N PHE A 38 7.66 17.97 -26.79
CA PHE A 38 8.95 18.01 -27.49
C PHE A 38 9.53 19.44 -27.50
N PHE A 39 10.65 19.62 -26.82
CA PHE A 39 11.39 20.87 -26.75
C PHE A 39 12.66 20.77 -27.59
N ILE A 40 13.00 21.86 -28.28
CA ILE A 40 14.26 22.00 -29.00
C ILE A 40 15.32 22.59 -28.02
N ALA A 41 16.59 22.45 -28.39
CA ALA A 41 17.71 22.87 -27.53
C ALA A 41 17.84 24.40 -27.31
N GLN A 42 16.80 25.18 -27.64
CA GLN A 42 16.81 26.64 -27.48
C GLN A 42 16.02 27.04 -26.23
N SER A 43 16.70 27.72 -25.35
CA SER A 43 16.13 28.37 -24.16
C SER A 43 16.71 29.75 -23.97
N ALA A 44 15.94 30.64 -23.36
CA ALA A 44 16.35 31.99 -23.01
C ALA A 44 15.85 32.37 -21.62
N CYS A 45 16.48 33.34 -20.99
CA CYS A 45 16.05 33.92 -19.73
C CYS A 45 15.97 35.43 -19.92
N SER A 46 14.86 36.04 -19.51
CA SER A 46 14.70 37.50 -19.50
C SER A 46 15.50 38.11 -18.32
N ARG A 47 15.58 39.44 -18.30
CA ARG A 47 16.20 40.17 -17.18
C ARG A 47 15.40 40.08 -15.89
N GLU A 48 14.09 39.89 -16.03
CA GLU A 48 13.13 39.70 -14.94
C GLU A 48 13.07 38.27 -14.41
N GLY A 49 13.87 37.35 -14.99
CA GLY A 49 13.91 35.93 -14.56
C GLY A 49 12.90 35.02 -15.25
N GLU A 50 12.12 35.52 -16.24
CA GLU A 50 11.21 34.69 -17.03
C GLU A 50 12.02 33.75 -17.95
N LEU A 51 11.71 32.46 -17.94
CA LEU A 51 12.34 31.44 -18.77
C LEU A 51 11.49 31.19 -20.02
N PHE A 52 12.16 31.00 -21.14
CA PHE A 52 11.56 30.68 -22.43
C PHE A 52 12.12 29.38 -22.97
N PHE A 53 11.24 28.48 -23.39
CA PHE A 53 11.59 27.19 -23.99
C PHE A 53 10.86 26.99 -25.29
N GLY A 54 11.60 26.84 -26.39
CA GLY A 54 11.06 26.59 -27.72
C GLY A 54 10.72 25.13 -27.96
N GLY A 55 9.65 24.87 -28.70
CA GLY A 55 9.26 23.55 -29.16
C GLY A 55 8.59 23.60 -30.55
N TYR A 56 8.15 22.48 -31.05
CA TYR A 56 7.60 22.40 -32.42
C TYR A 56 6.26 23.12 -32.60
N LYS A 57 5.47 23.26 -31.55
CA LYS A 57 4.15 23.91 -31.59
C LYS A 57 4.17 25.36 -31.06
N GLY A 58 5.38 25.90 -30.84
CA GLY A 58 5.56 27.26 -30.32
C GLY A 58 6.57 27.32 -29.19
N TYR A 59 6.36 28.19 -28.23
CA TYR A 59 7.21 28.31 -27.05
C TYR A 59 6.36 28.35 -25.78
N ASN A 60 6.96 28.01 -24.65
CA ASN A 60 6.42 28.27 -23.33
C ASN A 60 7.29 29.28 -22.63
N SER A 61 6.66 30.23 -21.92
CA SER A 61 7.34 31.13 -20.99
C SER A 61 6.70 31.07 -19.62
N PHE A 62 7.52 31.16 -18.58
CA PHE A 62 7.07 31.16 -17.19
C PHE A 62 8.13 31.75 -16.28
N ILE A 63 7.69 32.26 -15.14
CA ILE A 63 8.55 32.67 -14.05
C ILE A 63 8.71 31.48 -13.10
N PRO A 64 9.93 30.97 -12.85
CA PRO A 64 10.14 29.77 -12.02
C PRO A 64 9.58 29.87 -10.60
N GLU A 65 9.53 31.08 -10.03
CA GLU A 65 9.01 31.36 -8.70
C GLU A 65 7.47 31.23 -8.65
N ASP A 66 6.78 31.50 -9.75
CA ASP A 66 5.32 31.40 -9.86
C ASP A 66 4.86 29.94 -10.10
N MET A 67 5.81 29.06 -10.44
CA MET A 67 5.53 27.63 -10.57
C MET A 67 5.48 27.00 -9.18
N GLU A 68 4.31 27.17 -8.55
CA GLU A 68 4.04 26.50 -7.28
C GLU A 68 4.11 24.98 -7.46
N ASP A 69 5.01 24.36 -6.71
CA ASP A 69 4.90 22.92 -6.46
C ASP A 69 3.65 22.75 -5.59
N ILE A 70 2.53 22.38 -6.19
CA ILE A 70 1.33 22.05 -5.45
C ILE A 70 1.70 20.87 -4.54
N GLN A 71 2.12 21.22 -3.32
CA GLN A 71 2.33 20.27 -2.22
C GLN A 71 0.96 19.92 -1.64
N GLY A 72 0.07 19.42 -2.47
CA GLY A 72 -1.18 18.89 -2.00
C GLY A 72 -0.98 17.44 -1.56
N ASP A 73 -1.30 17.16 -0.30
CA ASP A 73 -1.44 15.77 0.14
C ASP A 73 -2.48 15.08 -0.76
N VAL A 74 -2.02 14.05 -1.46
CA VAL A 74 -2.90 13.23 -2.29
C VAL A 74 -3.79 12.41 -1.37
N GLN A 75 -5.09 12.56 -1.53
CA GLN A 75 -6.04 11.67 -0.87
C GLN A 75 -5.90 10.25 -1.45
N PHE A 76 -5.87 9.26 -0.58
CA PHE A 76 -5.81 7.86 -0.99
C PHE A 76 -6.60 6.97 -0.03
N ALA A 77 -7.09 5.86 -0.54
CA ALA A 77 -7.93 4.95 0.22
C ALA A 77 -7.62 3.48 -0.12
N ILE A 78 -7.99 2.60 0.80
CA ILE A 78 -8.15 1.18 0.53
C ILE A 78 -9.47 1.05 -0.24
N THR A 79 -9.40 0.55 -1.48
CA THR A 79 -10.55 0.48 -2.39
C THR A 79 -11.30 -0.84 -2.28
N ASP A 80 -10.57 -1.93 -2.05
CA ASP A 80 -11.16 -3.26 -1.88
C ASP A 80 -10.26 -4.15 -1.02
N ILE A 81 -10.89 -5.16 -0.41
CA ILE A 81 -10.20 -6.26 0.24
C ILE A 81 -10.74 -7.54 -0.39
N LYS A 82 -9.86 -8.34 -0.96
CA LYS A 82 -10.21 -9.58 -1.64
C LYS A 82 -9.70 -10.79 -0.86
N ILE A 83 -10.55 -11.79 -0.73
CA ILE A 83 -10.22 -13.08 -0.13
C ILE A 83 -10.30 -14.14 -1.21
N PHE A 84 -9.22 -14.90 -1.41
CA PHE A 84 -9.09 -15.84 -2.54
C PHE A 84 -9.48 -15.19 -3.87
N ASN A 85 -9.05 -13.96 -4.09
CA ASN A 85 -9.32 -13.15 -5.27
C ASN A 85 -10.79 -12.76 -5.50
N ARG A 86 -11.64 -12.89 -4.47
CA ARG A 86 -13.04 -12.43 -4.48
C ARG A 86 -13.19 -11.24 -3.55
N SER A 87 -13.78 -10.15 -4.04
CA SER A 87 -14.07 -8.97 -3.21
C SER A 87 -14.94 -9.34 -2.01
N ILE A 88 -14.62 -8.79 -0.84
CA ILE A 88 -15.44 -8.96 0.37
C ILE A 88 -16.88 -8.55 0.10
N SER A 89 -17.13 -7.51 -0.70
CA SER A 89 -18.47 -7.03 -1.04
C SER A 89 -19.34 -8.07 -1.78
N THR A 90 -18.72 -9.06 -2.40
CA THR A 90 -19.42 -10.14 -3.13
C THR A 90 -19.63 -11.42 -2.30
N LEU A 91 -19.08 -11.47 -1.09
CA LEU A 91 -19.25 -12.59 -0.19
C LEU A 91 -20.65 -12.55 0.49
N PRO A 92 -21.13 -13.67 1.06
CA PRO A 92 -22.34 -13.67 1.86
C PRO A 92 -22.26 -12.67 3.02
N LEU A 93 -23.37 -12.05 3.40
CA LEU A 93 -23.41 -10.97 4.39
C LEU A 93 -22.91 -11.38 5.79
N ASP A 94 -23.12 -12.63 6.16
CA ASP A 94 -22.59 -13.22 7.39
C ASP A 94 -21.06 -13.21 7.41
N VAL A 95 -20.43 -13.60 6.30
CA VAL A 95 -18.97 -13.58 6.12
C VAL A 95 -18.45 -12.16 6.07
N GLN A 96 -19.13 -11.24 5.37
CA GLN A 96 -18.74 -9.84 5.34
C GLN A 96 -18.67 -9.24 6.75
N ARG A 97 -19.72 -9.48 7.57
CA ARG A 97 -19.80 -8.98 8.96
C ARG A 97 -18.75 -9.61 9.87
N GLU A 98 -18.38 -10.86 9.63
CA GLU A 98 -17.32 -11.55 10.37
C GLU A 98 -15.94 -10.88 10.13
N ILE A 99 -15.71 -10.37 8.91
CA ILE A 99 -14.42 -9.80 8.51
C ILE A 99 -14.33 -8.29 8.82
N SER A 100 -15.37 -7.54 8.48
CA SER A 100 -15.42 -6.09 8.72
C SER A 100 -16.87 -5.61 8.81
N SER A 101 -17.11 -4.68 9.72
CA SER A 101 -18.40 -4.00 9.85
C SER A 101 -18.56 -2.79 8.94
N LEU A 102 -17.49 -2.33 8.30
CA LEU A 102 -17.43 -1.12 7.48
C LEU A 102 -16.96 -1.44 6.05
N THR A 103 -17.25 -0.53 5.13
CA THR A 103 -16.69 -0.59 3.78
C THR A 103 -15.18 -0.44 3.81
N PRO A 104 -14.43 -1.03 2.86
CA PRO A 104 -12.96 -1.04 2.86
C PRO A 104 -12.32 0.34 3.05
N ALA A 105 -12.90 1.38 2.43
CA ALA A 105 -12.36 2.74 2.51
C ALA A 105 -12.35 3.34 3.92
N PHE A 106 -13.28 2.93 4.78
CA PHE A 106 -13.40 3.43 6.16
C PHE A 106 -12.96 2.42 7.21
N THR A 107 -12.59 1.21 6.79
CA THR A 107 -12.17 0.13 7.69
C THR A 107 -10.83 0.46 8.33
N GLN A 108 -10.81 0.43 9.66
CA GLN A 108 -9.59 0.57 10.47
C GLN A 108 -9.07 -0.78 10.97
N LYS A 109 -9.94 -1.79 10.99
CA LYS A 109 -9.62 -3.13 11.48
C LYS A 109 -10.38 -4.17 10.67
N ILE A 110 -9.68 -5.22 10.27
CA ILE A 110 -10.28 -6.45 9.70
C ILE A 110 -9.91 -7.64 10.56
N GLU A 111 -10.86 -8.58 10.71
CA GLU A 111 -10.64 -9.85 11.39
C GLU A 111 -10.80 -10.99 10.39
N LEU A 112 -9.72 -11.71 10.16
CA LEU A 112 -9.70 -12.79 9.19
C LEU A 112 -9.72 -14.13 9.94
N PRO A 113 -10.80 -14.93 9.86
CA PRO A 113 -10.75 -16.32 10.28
C PRO A 113 -9.58 -17.05 9.63
N TYR A 114 -8.99 -18.01 10.32
CA TYR A 114 -7.81 -18.74 9.83
C TYR A 114 -7.98 -19.31 8.41
N LYS A 115 -9.19 -19.70 8.04
CA LYS A 115 -9.52 -20.19 6.69
C LYS A 115 -9.37 -19.15 5.58
N TYR A 116 -9.30 -17.86 5.94
CA TYR A 116 -9.20 -16.71 5.01
C TYR A 116 -7.83 -16.00 5.10
N ASN A 117 -6.77 -16.72 5.43
CA ASN A 117 -5.42 -16.21 5.58
C ASN A 117 -4.68 -15.90 4.25
N ASN A 118 -5.42 -15.94 3.14
CA ASN A 118 -4.98 -15.53 1.81
C ASN A 118 -5.86 -14.38 1.35
N PHE A 119 -5.30 -13.19 1.33
CA PHE A 119 -6.04 -11.97 1.02
C PHE A 119 -5.18 -10.96 0.25
N ASN A 120 -5.87 -10.03 -0.37
CA ASN A 120 -5.32 -8.95 -1.16
C ASN A 120 -5.97 -7.64 -0.71
N ILE A 121 -5.17 -6.62 -0.49
CA ILE A 121 -5.62 -5.26 -0.17
C ILE A 121 -5.38 -4.39 -1.39
N GLU A 122 -6.45 -3.89 -2.00
CA GLU A 122 -6.37 -2.95 -3.12
C GLU A 122 -6.46 -1.52 -2.62
N PHE A 123 -5.71 -0.63 -3.22
CA PHE A 123 -5.66 0.77 -2.85
C PHE A 123 -5.50 1.67 -4.07
N ALA A 124 -5.94 2.92 -3.94
CA ALA A 124 -5.79 3.91 -4.99
C ALA A 124 -5.58 5.31 -4.41
N ALA A 125 -4.79 6.10 -5.12
CA ALA A 125 -4.75 7.54 -4.94
C ALA A 125 -5.98 8.16 -5.64
N LEU A 126 -6.62 9.11 -4.98
CA LEU A 126 -7.81 9.82 -5.49
C LEU A 126 -7.37 11.08 -6.23
N THR A 127 -6.53 10.89 -7.27
CA THR A 127 -6.05 11.95 -8.13
C THR A 127 -6.57 11.75 -9.52
N TYR A 128 -6.97 12.85 -10.16
CA TYR A 128 -7.43 12.85 -11.56
C TYR A 128 -6.35 13.30 -12.53
N LYS A 129 -5.30 13.94 -12.01
CA LYS A 129 -4.19 14.43 -12.81
C LYS A 129 -3.04 13.42 -12.76
N ASN A 130 -2.63 12.92 -13.92
CA ASN A 130 -1.52 11.99 -14.12
C ASN A 130 -1.47 10.82 -13.10
N PRO A 131 -2.57 10.06 -12.90
CA PRO A 131 -2.64 9.01 -11.88
C PRO A 131 -1.61 7.89 -12.09
N GLU A 132 -1.10 7.73 -13.30
CA GLU A 132 -0.05 6.77 -13.68
C GLU A 132 1.33 7.12 -13.10
N LEU A 133 1.56 8.38 -12.69
CA LEU A 133 2.82 8.82 -12.09
C LEU A 133 2.87 8.56 -10.58
N ASN A 134 1.74 8.26 -9.96
CA ASN A 134 1.71 7.98 -8.53
C ASN A 134 2.49 6.71 -8.20
N ARG A 135 3.28 6.78 -7.15
CA ARG A 135 3.98 5.63 -6.57
C ARG A 135 3.38 5.32 -5.20
N TYR A 136 3.40 4.06 -4.88
CA TYR A 136 2.86 3.56 -3.62
C TYR A 136 3.95 2.83 -2.85
N ALA A 137 3.89 2.90 -1.54
CA ALA A 137 4.64 2.00 -0.69
C ALA A 137 3.74 1.46 0.40
N TYR A 138 3.83 0.17 0.64
CA TYR A 138 3.08 -0.50 1.68
C TYR A 138 3.98 -1.42 2.50
N GLN A 139 3.53 -1.73 3.71
CA GLN A 139 4.20 -2.63 4.61
C GLN A 139 3.17 -3.26 5.55
N LEU A 140 3.24 -4.56 5.73
CA LEU A 140 2.51 -5.27 6.79
C LEU A 140 3.46 -5.48 7.97
N GLU A 141 3.43 -4.56 8.92
CA GLU A 141 4.26 -4.61 10.13
C GLU A 141 3.97 -5.89 10.92
N GLY A 142 5.00 -6.60 11.30
CA GLY A 142 4.94 -7.94 11.88
C GLY A 142 5.10 -9.08 10.85
N PHE A 143 5.10 -8.77 9.54
CA PHE A 143 5.33 -9.74 8.48
C PHE A 143 6.42 -9.27 7.51
N ASP A 144 6.28 -8.07 6.93
CA ASP A 144 7.27 -7.49 6.03
C ASP A 144 8.41 -6.86 6.83
N LYS A 145 9.66 -7.08 6.39
CA LYS A 145 10.83 -6.45 7.01
C LYS A 145 10.92 -4.97 6.65
N ASP A 146 10.69 -4.65 5.37
CA ASP A 146 10.86 -3.32 4.80
C ASP A 146 9.62 -2.87 4.02
N TRP A 147 9.61 -1.59 3.62
CA TRP A 147 8.59 -1.05 2.73
C TRP A 147 8.70 -1.67 1.34
N ILE A 148 7.57 -2.11 0.79
CA ILE A 148 7.45 -2.62 -0.57
C ILE A 148 6.94 -1.49 -1.46
N TYR A 149 7.73 -1.12 -2.47
CA TYR A 149 7.42 -0.05 -3.40
C TYR A 149 6.76 -0.60 -4.65
N THR A 150 5.71 0.09 -5.13
CA THR A 150 4.96 -0.32 -6.32
C THR A 150 4.47 0.89 -7.13
N SER A 151 4.14 0.65 -8.40
CA SER A 151 3.64 1.67 -9.33
C SER A 151 2.11 1.73 -9.36
N ALA A 152 1.59 2.70 -10.11
CA ALA A 152 0.16 2.86 -10.36
C ALA A 152 -0.47 1.67 -11.12
N GLU A 153 0.29 0.86 -11.82
CA GLU A 153 -0.19 -0.33 -12.50
C GLU A 153 -0.49 -1.49 -11.53
N ARG A 154 0.23 -1.53 -10.41
CA ARG A 154 0.14 -2.60 -9.42
C ARG A 154 -0.28 -2.04 -8.05
N ARG A 155 -1.55 -1.67 -7.93
CA ARG A 155 -2.15 -1.03 -6.76
C ARG A 155 -2.77 -2.02 -5.78
N PHE A 156 -2.02 -3.06 -5.43
CA PHE A 156 -2.46 -4.08 -4.48
C PHE A 156 -1.30 -4.69 -3.70
N ALA A 157 -1.59 -5.11 -2.47
CA ALA A 157 -0.72 -5.86 -1.60
C ALA A 157 -1.30 -7.27 -1.40
N TYR A 158 -0.56 -8.29 -1.79
CA TYR A 158 -0.99 -9.68 -1.70
C TYR A 158 -0.27 -10.39 -0.55
N TYR A 159 -1.04 -11.01 0.33
CA TYR A 159 -0.52 -11.77 1.46
C TYR A 159 -1.11 -13.18 1.46
N ASN A 160 -0.25 -14.15 1.67
CA ASN A 160 -0.61 -15.56 1.67
C ASN A 160 -0.07 -16.25 2.92
N ASN A 161 -0.89 -17.15 3.49
CA ASN A 161 -0.52 -18.02 4.59
C ASN A 161 0.04 -17.27 5.81
N LEU A 162 -0.60 -16.15 6.19
CA LEU A 162 -0.24 -15.45 7.42
C LEU A 162 -0.55 -16.33 8.63
N LYS A 163 0.38 -16.32 9.59
CA LYS A 163 0.14 -16.96 10.89
C LYS A 163 -0.91 -16.18 11.68
N SER A 164 -1.56 -16.85 12.63
CA SER A 164 -2.45 -16.15 13.56
C SER A 164 -1.67 -15.09 14.35
N GLY A 165 -2.27 -13.90 14.43
CA GLY A 165 -1.62 -12.75 15.06
C GLY A 165 -2.28 -11.44 14.66
N THR A 166 -1.75 -10.37 15.20
CA THR A 166 -2.17 -8.99 14.89
C THR A 166 -1.06 -8.31 14.11
N TYR A 167 -1.40 -7.77 12.96
CA TYR A 167 -0.51 -7.08 12.04
C TYR A 167 -1.03 -5.67 11.80
N LYS A 168 -0.16 -4.76 11.38
CA LYS A 168 -0.55 -3.41 11.03
C LYS A 168 -0.15 -3.14 9.56
N PHE A 169 -1.15 -3.02 8.71
CA PHE A 169 -0.95 -2.62 7.32
C PHE A 169 -0.77 -1.10 7.25
N LYS A 170 0.32 -0.68 6.63
CA LYS A 170 0.68 0.71 6.43
C LYS A 170 0.77 0.99 4.94
N LEU A 171 0.21 2.12 4.51
CA LEU A 171 0.21 2.57 3.12
C LEU A 171 0.58 4.05 3.06
N LYS A 172 1.46 4.39 2.15
CA LYS A 172 1.79 5.77 1.78
C LYS A 172 1.85 5.91 0.25
N VAL A 173 1.59 7.10 -0.25
CA VAL A 173 1.48 7.39 -1.68
C VAL A 173 2.27 8.63 -2.01
N THR A 174 2.84 8.72 -3.21
CA THR A 174 3.38 9.98 -3.72
C THR A 174 2.31 10.74 -4.49
N ASN A 175 2.51 12.04 -4.61
CA ASN A 175 1.82 12.82 -5.62
C ASN A 175 2.42 12.57 -7.02
N GLU A 176 1.85 13.21 -8.04
CA GLU A 176 2.33 13.18 -9.44
C GLU A 176 3.80 13.63 -9.59
N ASN A 177 4.33 14.39 -8.65
CA ASN A 177 5.69 14.90 -8.61
C ASN A 177 6.68 13.94 -7.93
N GLY A 178 6.23 12.76 -7.51
CA GLY A 178 7.04 11.79 -6.78
C GLY A 178 7.30 12.14 -5.32
N ILE A 179 6.62 13.17 -4.78
CA ILE A 179 6.76 13.59 -3.38
C ILE A 179 5.85 12.73 -2.52
N TRP A 180 6.39 12.09 -1.50
CA TRP A 180 5.62 11.27 -0.56
C TRP A 180 4.69 12.12 0.29
N ASN A 181 3.46 11.65 0.49
CA ASN A 181 2.51 12.26 1.43
C ASN A 181 3.08 12.34 2.84
N GLY A 182 2.66 13.38 3.58
CA GLY A 182 3.03 13.57 4.97
C GLY A 182 2.37 12.59 5.93
N TYR A 183 1.30 11.90 5.53
CA TYR A 183 0.59 10.94 6.38
C TYR A 183 0.64 9.51 5.83
N ILE A 184 0.50 8.55 6.75
CA ILE A 184 0.44 7.11 6.47
C ILE A 184 -0.97 6.62 6.83
N ARG A 185 -1.63 5.91 5.92
CA ARG A 185 -2.86 5.19 6.21
C ARG A 185 -2.51 3.89 6.93
N GLU A 186 -3.14 3.66 8.08
CA GLU A 186 -2.95 2.43 8.85
C GLU A 186 -4.26 1.64 8.92
N MET A 187 -4.15 0.32 8.89
CA MET A 187 -5.25 -0.62 9.11
C MET A 187 -4.74 -1.83 9.88
N THR A 188 -5.46 -2.20 10.93
CA THR A 188 -5.13 -3.39 11.73
C THR A 188 -5.70 -4.63 11.07
N VAL A 189 -4.86 -5.63 10.86
CA VAL A 189 -5.22 -6.95 10.30
C VAL A 189 -5.05 -7.99 11.39
N VAL A 190 -6.13 -8.61 11.83
CA VAL A 190 -6.12 -9.67 12.84
C VAL A 190 -6.40 -10.99 12.16
N VAL A 191 -5.47 -11.92 12.21
CA VAL A 191 -5.67 -13.30 11.74
C VAL A 191 -5.98 -14.17 12.95
N LEU A 192 -7.22 -14.68 13.02
CA LEU A 192 -7.67 -15.51 14.14
C LEU A 192 -6.99 -16.88 14.12
N PRO A 193 -6.72 -17.48 15.28
CA PRO A 193 -6.19 -18.83 15.35
C PRO A 193 -7.21 -19.86 14.86
N PRO A 194 -6.76 -20.99 14.30
CA PRO A 194 -7.65 -22.09 13.97
C PRO A 194 -8.27 -22.66 15.26
N PHE A 195 -9.47 -23.26 15.13
CA PHE A 195 -10.22 -23.77 16.30
C PHE A 195 -9.41 -24.79 17.14
N TRP A 196 -8.52 -25.55 16.50
CA TRP A 196 -7.67 -26.54 17.21
C TRP A 196 -6.48 -25.91 17.95
N ALA A 197 -6.15 -24.65 17.70
CA ALA A 197 -5.09 -23.91 18.37
C ALA A 197 -5.65 -22.86 19.35
N THR A 198 -6.90 -23.02 19.79
CA THR A 198 -7.51 -22.16 20.81
C THR A 198 -7.23 -22.70 22.22
N TRP A 199 -7.29 -21.86 23.24
CA TRP A 199 -6.98 -22.23 24.63
C TRP A 199 -7.84 -23.42 25.14
N TRP A 200 -9.12 -23.47 24.77
CA TRP A 200 -10.01 -24.56 25.13
C TRP A 200 -9.66 -25.89 24.44
N ALA A 201 -9.13 -25.86 23.21
CA ALA A 201 -8.65 -27.05 22.52
C ALA A 201 -7.47 -27.68 23.25
N TYR A 202 -6.53 -26.86 23.77
CA TYR A 202 -5.42 -27.36 24.58
C TYR A 202 -5.91 -28.00 25.88
N ILE A 203 -6.94 -27.45 26.53
CA ILE A 203 -7.58 -28.09 27.69
C ILE A 203 -8.15 -29.46 27.30
N LEU A 204 -8.86 -29.53 26.19
CA LEU A 204 -9.42 -30.79 25.69
C LEU A 204 -8.32 -31.84 25.43
N TYR A 205 -7.20 -31.42 24.78
CA TYR A 205 -6.07 -32.32 24.56
C TYR A 205 -5.45 -32.82 25.85
N LEU A 206 -5.32 -31.95 26.86
CA LEU A 206 -4.82 -32.33 28.18
C LEU A 206 -5.74 -33.37 28.84
N LEU A 207 -7.06 -33.17 28.78
CA LEU A 207 -8.04 -34.12 29.33
C LEU A 207 -7.97 -35.50 28.62
N ILE A 208 -7.80 -35.49 27.29
CA ILE A 208 -7.63 -36.74 26.52
C ILE A 208 -6.36 -37.47 26.95
N VAL A 209 -5.24 -36.75 27.11
CA VAL A 209 -3.99 -37.36 27.55
C VAL A 209 -4.13 -37.95 28.98
N ILE A 210 -4.71 -37.21 29.90
CA ILE A 210 -4.96 -37.69 31.27
C ILE A 210 -5.87 -38.92 31.25
N GLY A 211 -6.96 -38.89 30.49
CA GLY A 211 -7.86 -40.02 30.35
C GLY A 211 -7.22 -41.30 29.79
N THR A 212 -6.35 -41.13 28.76
CA THR A 212 -5.61 -42.26 28.20
C THR A 212 -4.61 -42.85 29.20
N VAL A 213 -3.88 -42.01 29.94
CA VAL A 213 -2.95 -42.47 30.97
C VAL A 213 -3.66 -43.27 32.09
N ILE A 214 -4.80 -42.72 32.56
CA ILE A 214 -5.62 -43.41 33.61
C ILE A 214 -6.16 -44.73 33.05
N GLY A 215 -6.65 -44.75 31.81
CA GLY A 215 -7.12 -45.94 31.13
C GLY A 215 -6.05 -47.04 31.03
N LEU A 216 -4.89 -46.67 30.54
CA LEU A 216 -3.73 -47.58 30.44
C LEU A 216 -3.31 -48.11 31.83
N TYR A 217 -3.28 -47.22 32.82
CA TYR A 217 -2.96 -47.63 34.18
C TYR A 217 -3.97 -48.66 34.73
N ARG A 218 -5.25 -48.43 34.55
CA ARG A 218 -6.31 -49.37 34.97
C ARG A 218 -6.21 -50.71 34.26
N ILE A 219 -5.99 -50.70 32.92
CA ILE A 219 -5.83 -51.94 32.15
C ILE A 219 -4.59 -52.73 32.62
N THR A 220 -3.47 -52.07 32.87
CA THR A 220 -2.23 -52.72 33.34
C THR A 220 -2.44 -53.28 34.74
N LYS A 221 -3.05 -52.54 35.64
CA LYS A 221 -3.34 -53.00 37.00
C LYS A 221 -4.27 -54.23 37.02
N ASN A 222 -5.32 -54.24 36.19
CA ASN A 222 -6.23 -55.36 36.09
C ASN A 222 -5.57 -56.59 35.52
N ARG A 223 -4.64 -56.46 34.55
CA ARG A 223 -3.84 -57.57 34.00
C ARG A 223 -2.90 -58.20 35.03
N ILE A 224 -2.35 -57.38 35.92
CA ILE A 224 -1.45 -57.85 37.01
C ILE A 224 -2.25 -58.59 38.08
N LEU A 225 -3.48 -58.19 38.37
CA LEU A 225 -4.35 -58.83 39.34
C LEU A 225 -5.00 -60.16 38.87
N LEU A 226 -4.98 -60.40 37.54
CA LEU A 226 -5.53 -61.61 36.95
C LEU A 226 -4.44 -62.67 36.65
N ARG A 227 -3.18 -62.43 36.97
CA ARG A 227 -2.04 -63.35 37.01
C ARG A 227 -1.72 -63.76 38.44
#